data_9b7202c2021026ec837cc966dd4ec915
#
_entry.id   9b7202c2021026ec837cc966dd4ec915
#
_cell.length_a   1.000
_cell.length_b   1.000
_cell.length_c   1.000
_cell.angle_alpha   90.00
_cell.angle_beta   90.00
_cell.angle_gamma   90.00
#
_symmetry.space_group_name_H-M   'P 1'
#
loop_
_entity.id
_entity.type
_entity.pdbx_description
1 polymer ?
#
loop_
_entity_poly.entity_id
_entity_poly.type
_entity_poly.pdbx_seq_one_letter_code
_entity_poly.pdbx_strand_id
1 'polypeptide(L)'
;MNILATILVVLFFVTSADSGALVTDYLTAKTENSPTWQRLFWTVLMAVLAIILLLVGGLAALQSSIIMSALPFTVVMLLMSWGLIKALHLDVTKMIAIQEARITPRAIHNPRSWQQRLGLIMHYPHSEEEVKQYIEKQVSRAFENIQHEFRRRHLEVSISEVEDGMQLRVDHHHEINFIYKVVSRETVPPSFLIGRTEAEDGQYFQAEVFLREGGQNYDVMDWTQEDLIQDIIDQYERHLHFLNIVRS
;
A
#
# COMPACT_ATOMS: atom_id res chain seq x y z
N MET A 1 24.46 44.57 -23.15
CA MET A 1 23.55 43.39 -23.14
C MET A 1 24.24 42.08 -23.48
N ASN A 2 25.26 42.08 -24.37
CA ASN A 2 25.91 40.82 -24.79
C ASN A 2 26.68 40.07 -23.69
N ILE A 3 27.36 40.78 -22.79
CA ILE A 3 28.19 40.19 -21.73
C ILE A 3 27.30 39.41 -20.73
N LEU A 4 26.15 39.98 -20.31
CA LEU A 4 25.24 39.35 -19.41
C LEU A 4 24.64 38.08 -20.01
N ALA A 5 24.26 38.12 -21.29
CA ALA A 5 23.74 36.97 -22.03
C ALA A 5 24.80 35.86 -22.13
N THR A 6 26.06 36.20 -22.40
CA THR A 6 27.15 35.23 -22.47
C THR A 6 27.38 34.54 -21.12
N ILE A 7 27.40 35.30 -20.02
CA ILE A 7 27.55 34.76 -18.67
C ILE A 7 26.39 33.80 -18.35
N LEU A 8 25.16 34.17 -18.70
CA LEU A 8 23.97 33.37 -18.44
C LEU A 8 23.99 32.04 -19.21
N VAL A 9 24.41 32.08 -20.49
CA VAL A 9 24.58 30.86 -21.32
C VAL A 9 25.65 29.93 -20.73
N VAL A 10 26.79 30.48 -20.31
CA VAL A 10 27.86 29.68 -19.69
C VAL A 10 27.40 29.03 -18.39
N LEU A 11 26.74 29.79 -17.51
CA LEU A 11 26.21 29.26 -16.26
C LEU A 11 25.18 28.14 -16.51
N PHE A 12 24.29 28.36 -17.47
CA PHE A 12 23.26 27.34 -17.80
C PHE A 12 23.89 26.09 -18.39
N PHE A 13 24.90 26.24 -19.25
CA PHE A 13 25.61 25.09 -19.83
C PHE A 13 26.37 24.31 -18.76
N VAL A 14 27.08 24.98 -17.86
CA VAL A 14 27.88 24.34 -16.80
C VAL A 14 26.97 23.56 -15.86
N THR A 15 25.84 24.13 -15.41
CA THR A 15 24.91 23.47 -14.52
C THR A 15 24.24 22.23 -15.16
N SER A 16 23.86 22.35 -16.45
CA SER A 16 23.28 21.25 -17.20
C SER A 16 24.27 20.11 -17.46
N ALA A 17 25.52 20.46 -17.79
CA ALA A 17 26.60 19.50 -18.04
C ALA A 17 27.01 18.77 -16.76
N ASP A 18 27.05 19.43 -15.62
CA ASP A 18 27.37 18.83 -14.34
C ASP A 18 26.29 17.81 -13.91
N SER A 19 25.01 18.19 -14.04
CA SER A 19 23.87 17.28 -13.77
C SER A 19 23.85 16.09 -14.72
N GLY A 20 24.09 16.31 -16.01
CA GLY A 20 24.15 15.24 -17.02
C GLY A 20 25.29 14.25 -16.77
N ALA A 21 26.46 14.76 -16.42
CA ALA A 21 27.64 13.95 -16.09
C ALA A 21 27.40 13.11 -14.83
N LEU A 22 26.73 13.68 -13.81
CA LEU A 22 26.38 12.98 -12.58
C LEU A 22 25.42 11.80 -12.86
N VAL A 23 24.37 12.02 -13.65
CA VAL A 23 23.42 10.97 -14.00
C VAL A 23 24.09 9.85 -14.81
N THR A 24 24.93 10.23 -15.79
CA THR A 24 25.66 9.25 -16.61
C THR A 24 26.66 8.45 -15.78
N ASP A 25 27.30 9.09 -14.81
CA ASP A 25 28.21 8.46 -13.87
C ASP A 25 27.47 7.43 -13.00
N TYR A 26 26.32 7.76 -12.42
CA TYR A 26 25.49 6.83 -11.66
C TYR A 26 25.00 5.64 -12.49
N LEU A 27 24.63 5.85 -13.75
CA LEU A 27 24.16 4.77 -14.64
C LEU A 27 25.29 3.81 -15.03
N THR A 28 26.53 4.28 -15.05
CA THR A 28 27.70 3.48 -15.47
C THR A 28 28.51 2.92 -14.28
N ALA A 29 28.34 3.50 -13.09
CA ALA A 29 29.04 3.04 -11.88
C ALA A 29 28.40 1.75 -11.33
N LYS A 30 29.26 0.78 -11.02
CA LYS A 30 28.85 -0.49 -10.34
C LYS A 30 28.70 -0.32 -8.82
N THR A 31 29.14 0.78 -8.25
CA THR A 31 29.18 1.04 -6.79
C THR A 31 28.74 2.46 -6.51
N GLU A 32 28.16 2.70 -5.33
CA GLU A 32 27.67 4.01 -4.90
C GLU A 32 28.77 5.09 -4.82
N ASN A 33 30.02 4.71 -4.73
CA ASN A 33 31.19 5.61 -4.70
C ASN A 33 31.96 5.50 -6.02
N SER A 34 31.51 6.21 -7.05
CA SER A 34 32.28 6.34 -8.28
C SER A 34 33.51 7.27 -8.08
N PRO A 35 34.67 6.96 -8.70
CA PRO A 35 35.83 7.82 -8.61
C PRO A 35 35.57 9.15 -9.37
N THR A 36 35.98 10.28 -8.81
CA THR A 36 35.81 11.62 -9.38
C THR A 36 36.32 11.73 -10.83
N TRP A 37 37.31 10.92 -11.20
CA TRP A 37 37.83 10.81 -12.55
C TRP A 37 36.80 10.38 -13.60
N GLN A 38 35.90 9.47 -13.26
CA GLN A 38 34.85 8.97 -14.16
C GLN A 38 33.87 10.10 -14.49
N ARG A 39 33.45 10.86 -13.49
CA ARG A 39 32.60 12.05 -13.68
C ARG A 39 33.25 13.09 -14.54
N LEU A 40 34.56 13.37 -14.33
CA LEU A 40 35.34 14.30 -15.15
C LEU A 40 35.42 13.84 -16.61
N PHE A 41 35.60 12.52 -16.82
CA PHE A 41 35.64 11.93 -18.17
C PHE A 41 34.32 12.18 -18.92
N TRP A 42 33.17 11.94 -18.29
CA TRP A 42 31.87 12.19 -18.91
C TRP A 42 31.63 13.66 -19.22
N THR A 43 32.02 14.55 -18.33
CA THR A 43 31.90 16.01 -18.53
C THR A 43 32.75 16.48 -19.73
N VAL A 44 33.97 16.01 -19.83
CA VAL A 44 34.89 16.37 -20.96
C VAL A 44 34.36 15.79 -22.26
N LEU A 45 33.89 14.56 -22.26
CA LEU A 45 33.32 13.89 -23.43
C LEU A 45 32.10 14.67 -23.98
N MET A 46 31.20 15.11 -23.11
CA MET A 46 30.04 15.93 -23.52
C MET A 46 30.47 17.28 -24.11
N ALA A 47 31.44 17.92 -23.50
CA ALA A 47 31.96 19.18 -23.99
C ALA A 47 32.62 19.05 -25.37
N VAL A 48 33.43 18.02 -25.59
CA VAL A 48 34.06 17.72 -26.89
C VAL A 48 33.01 17.45 -27.96
N LEU A 49 32.00 16.62 -27.68
CA LEU A 49 30.91 16.35 -28.61
C LEU A 49 30.14 17.64 -28.98
N ALA A 50 29.83 18.48 -28.01
CA ALA A 50 29.15 19.75 -28.26
C ALA A 50 30.00 20.69 -29.15
N ILE A 51 31.30 20.76 -28.93
CA ILE A 51 32.22 21.59 -29.74
C ILE A 51 32.30 21.05 -31.20
N ILE A 52 32.43 19.75 -31.37
CA ILE A 52 32.47 19.13 -32.70
C ILE A 52 31.17 19.40 -33.46
N LEU A 53 30.01 19.19 -32.85
CA LEU A 53 28.72 19.47 -33.47
C LEU A 53 28.56 20.94 -33.87
N LEU A 54 29.04 21.86 -33.02
CA LEU A 54 28.99 23.29 -33.30
C LEU A 54 29.89 23.68 -34.46
N LEU A 55 31.10 23.12 -34.57
CA LEU A 55 32.07 23.40 -35.63
C LEU A 55 31.65 22.84 -36.98
N VAL A 56 31.06 21.65 -37.02
CA VAL A 56 30.71 20.95 -38.28
C VAL A 56 29.42 21.47 -38.90
N GLY A 57 28.40 21.79 -38.10
CA GLY A 57 27.09 22.14 -38.63
C GLY A 57 26.39 23.29 -37.91
N GLY A 58 27.09 24.00 -37.06
CA GLY A 58 26.56 25.12 -36.30
C GLY A 58 25.38 24.73 -35.39
N LEU A 59 24.55 25.73 -35.06
CA LEU A 59 23.37 25.53 -34.22
C LEU A 59 22.35 24.51 -34.80
N ALA A 60 22.25 24.44 -36.14
CA ALA A 60 21.30 23.51 -36.78
C ALA A 60 21.68 22.05 -36.55
N ALA A 61 22.96 21.69 -36.59
CA ALA A 61 23.44 20.35 -36.30
C ALA A 61 23.19 19.95 -34.84
N LEU A 62 23.41 20.89 -33.93
CA LEU A 62 23.17 20.68 -32.51
C LEU A 62 21.67 20.44 -32.21
N GLN A 63 20.77 21.24 -32.81
CA GLN A 63 19.33 21.09 -32.70
C GLN A 63 18.85 19.72 -33.29
N SER A 64 19.34 19.36 -34.48
CA SER A 64 19.01 18.10 -35.11
C SER A 64 19.43 16.88 -34.28
N SER A 65 20.61 16.95 -33.66
CA SER A 65 21.12 15.90 -32.76
C SER A 65 20.26 15.74 -31.51
N ILE A 66 19.81 16.87 -30.92
CA ILE A 66 18.91 16.85 -29.76
C ILE A 66 17.57 16.19 -30.13
N ILE A 67 16.96 16.58 -31.25
CA ILE A 67 15.69 16.02 -31.71
C ILE A 67 15.83 14.51 -31.99
N MET A 68 16.93 14.10 -32.63
CA MET A 68 17.19 12.72 -32.97
C MET A 68 17.40 11.83 -31.75
N SER A 69 18.04 12.36 -30.69
CA SER A 69 18.25 11.66 -29.43
C SER A 69 17.01 11.67 -28.51
N ALA A 70 16.13 12.66 -28.65
CA ALA A 70 14.93 12.76 -27.83
C ALA A 70 13.95 11.60 -28.04
N LEU A 71 13.82 11.08 -29.24
CA LEU A 71 12.89 10.01 -29.59
C LEU A 71 13.20 8.68 -28.85
N PRO A 72 14.41 8.09 -28.94
CA PRO A 72 14.76 6.89 -28.19
C PRO A 72 14.74 7.16 -26.68
N PHE A 73 15.13 8.35 -26.23
CA PHE A 73 15.08 8.72 -24.81
C PHE A 73 13.65 8.74 -24.27
N THR A 74 12.68 9.23 -25.05
CA THR A 74 11.27 9.23 -24.67
C THR A 74 10.76 7.81 -24.43
N VAL A 75 11.14 6.84 -25.27
CA VAL A 75 10.75 5.43 -25.07
C VAL A 75 11.34 4.88 -23.77
N VAL A 76 12.61 5.17 -23.48
CA VAL A 76 13.26 4.76 -22.23
C VAL A 76 12.54 5.38 -21.02
N MET A 77 12.20 6.68 -21.08
CA MET A 77 11.47 7.37 -20.00
C MET A 77 10.08 6.77 -19.75
N LEU A 78 9.36 6.39 -20.80
CA LEU A 78 8.07 5.72 -20.66
C LEU A 78 8.21 4.35 -19.99
N LEU A 79 9.22 3.57 -20.37
CA LEU A 79 9.51 2.27 -19.74
C LEU A 79 9.91 2.44 -18.27
N MET A 80 10.74 3.43 -17.94
CA MET A 80 11.11 3.74 -16.57
C MET A 80 9.90 4.19 -15.74
N SER A 81 9.04 5.04 -16.30
CA SER A 81 7.80 5.49 -15.63
C SER A 81 6.87 4.31 -15.33
N TRP A 82 6.72 3.38 -16.28
CA TRP A 82 5.94 2.18 -16.06
C TRP A 82 6.55 1.27 -14.98
N GLY A 83 7.87 1.09 -14.99
CA GLY A 83 8.59 0.36 -13.95
C GLY A 83 8.44 0.99 -12.56
N LEU A 84 8.51 2.32 -12.50
CA LEU A 84 8.33 3.08 -11.25
C LEU A 84 6.91 2.93 -10.69
N ILE A 85 5.89 3.03 -11.54
CA ILE A 85 4.48 2.82 -11.11
C ILE A 85 4.31 1.41 -10.54
N LYS A 86 4.87 0.40 -11.21
CA LYS A 86 4.82 -0.99 -10.75
C LYS A 86 5.57 -1.18 -9.41
N ALA A 87 6.73 -0.57 -9.25
CA ALA A 87 7.51 -0.63 -8.01
C ALA A 87 6.79 0.07 -6.85
N LEU A 88 6.22 1.27 -7.08
CA LEU A 88 5.41 1.98 -6.10
C LEU A 88 4.18 1.17 -5.67
N HIS A 89 3.51 0.50 -6.60
CA HIS A 89 2.37 -0.35 -6.27
C HIS A 89 2.77 -1.52 -5.36
N LEU A 90 3.93 -2.13 -5.62
CA LEU A 90 4.51 -3.17 -4.77
C LEU A 90 4.90 -2.64 -3.38
N ASP A 91 5.48 -1.45 -3.29
CA ASP A 91 5.87 -0.84 -2.02
C ASP A 91 4.67 -0.42 -1.17
N VAL A 92 3.64 0.14 -1.79
CA VAL A 92 2.36 0.44 -1.12
C VAL A 92 1.74 -0.85 -0.58
N THR A 93 1.70 -1.92 -1.38
CA THR A 93 1.17 -3.22 -0.94
C THR A 93 1.99 -3.80 0.22
N LYS A 94 3.32 -3.67 0.20
CA LYS A 94 4.18 -4.08 1.32
C LYS A 94 3.97 -3.23 2.56
N MET A 95 3.83 -1.91 2.42
CA MET A 95 3.55 -1.01 3.55
C MET A 95 2.20 -1.34 4.18
N ILE A 96 1.17 -1.57 3.37
CA ILE A 96 -0.15 -2.00 3.83
C ILE A 96 -0.01 -3.33 4.57
N ALA A 97 0.64 -4.34 4.00
CA ALA A 97 0.84 -5.64 4.63
C ALA A 97 1.62 -5.56 5.96
N ILE A 98 2.63 -4.70 6.05
CA ILE A 98 3.39 -4.47 7.30
C ILE A 98 2.53 -3.71 8.33
N GLN A 99 1.72 -2.77 7.88
CA GLN A 99 0.81 -2.03 8.74
C GLN A 99 -0.32 -2.93 9.24
N GLU A 100 -0.85 -3.80 8.39
CA GLU A 100 -1.82 -4.84 8.74
C GLU A 100 -1.24 -5.85 9.73
N ALA A 101 -0.01 -6.32 9.50
CA ALA A 101 0.68 -7.19 10.46
C ALA A 101 0.92 -6.52 11.83
N ARG A 102 0.99 -5.18 11.88
CA ARG A 102 1.06 -4.41 13.14
C ARG A 102 -0.32 -4.11 13.74
N ILE A 103 -1.35 -4.09 12.90
CA ILE A 103 -2.75 -3.82 13.28
C ILE A 103 -3.49 -5.14 13.54
N THR A 104 -2.92 -6.29 13.13
CA THR A 104 -3.50 -7.58 13.52
C THR A 104 -3.70 -7.53 15.04
N PRO A 105 -4.94 -7.49 15.51
CA PRO A 105 -5.20 -7.34 16.93
C PRO A 105 -4.40 -8.41 17.65
N ARG A 106 -3.69 -8.01 18.66
CA ARG A 106 -2.94 -8.90 19.54
C ARG A 106 -3.90 -9.71 20.42
N ALA A 107 -5.07 -10.01 19.84
CA ALA A 107 -6.14 -10.80 20.40
C ALA A 107 -5.82 -12.29 20.34
N ILE A 108 -4.62 -12.68 20.74
CA ILE A 108 -4.38 -14.07 21.04
C ILE A 108 -4.12 -14.15 22.53
N HIS A 109 -5.19 -13.93 23.31
CA HIS A 109 -5.19 -14.22 24.74
C HIS A 109 -5.20 -15.75 24.99
N ASN A 110 -5.50 -16.54 23.97
CA ASN A 110 -5.42 -17.99 24.04
C ASN A 110 -4.19 -18.45 23.24
N PRO A 111 -3.13 -18.99 23.89
CA PRO A 111 -1.95 -19.46 23.18
C PRO A 111 -2.31 -20.71 22.39
N ARG A 112 -2.86 -20.51 21.19
CA ARG A 112 -3.03 -21.61 20.23
C ARG A 112 -1.66 -22.22 19.97
N SER A 113 -1.59 -23.55 19.96
CA SER A 113 -0.36 -24.22 19.59
C SER A 113 0.07 -23.78 18.18
N TRP A 114 1.36 -23.75 17.90
CA TRP A 114 1.86 -23.37 16.56
C TRP A 114 1.27 -24.30 15.47
N GLN A 115 0.96 -25.56 15.81
CA GLN A 115 0.31 -26.52 14.91
C GLN A 115 -1.11 -26.07 14.54
N GLN A 116 -1.89 -25.58 15.51
CA GLN A 116 -3.23 -25.04 15.26
C GLN A 116 -3.17 -23.79 14.39
N ARG A 117 -2.21 -22.91 14.64
CA ARG A 117 -2.00 -21.72 13.80
C ARG A 117 -1.60 -22.09 12.38
N LEU A 118 -0.73 -23.08 12.23
CA LEU A 118 -0.37 -23.57 10.90
C LEU A 118 -1.57 -24.21 10.18
N GLY A 119 -2.39 -24.98 10.92
CA GLY A 119 -3.62 -25.56 10.40
C GLY A 119 -4.57 -24.50 9.84
N LEU A 120 -4.79 -23.40 10.56
CA LEU A 120 -5.64 -22.29 10.11
C LEU A 120 -5.09 -21.64 8.84
N ILE A 121 -3.78 -21.38 8.76
CA ILE A 121 -3.15 -20.81 7.55
C ILE A 121 -3.27 -21.74 6.34
N MET A 122 -3.28 -23.06 6.59
CA MET A 122 -3.34 -24.08 5.52
C MET A 122 -4.77 -24.49 5.17
N HIS A 123 -5.75 -24.10 5.96
CA HIS A 123 -7.18 -24.39 5.73
C HIS A 123 -7.87 -23.36 4.82
N TYR A 124 -7.13 -22.48 4.25
CA TYR A 124 -7.57 -21.61 3.18
C TYR A 124 -7.79 -22.44 1.91
N PRO A 125 -8.88 -22.38 1.18
CA PRO A 125 -9.87 -21.31 1.03
C PRO A 125 -11.24 -21.64 1.62
N HIS A 126 -12.02 -20.62 2.01
CA HIS A 126 -13.40 -20.78 2.49
C HIS A 126 -14.41 -20.52 1.37
N SER A 127 -15.50 -21.30 1.38
CA SER A 127 -16.65 -21.05 0.50
C SER A 127 -17.50 -19.89 1.03
N GLU A 128 -18.33 -19.31 0.18
CA GLU A 128 -19.26 -18.25 0.59
C GLU A 128 -20.20 -18.72 1.71
N GLU A 129 -20.70 -19.96 1.61
CA GLU A 129 -21.58 -20.57 2.60
C GLU A 129 -20.89 -20.73 3.97
N GLU A 130 -19.63 -21.12 3.99
CA GLU A 130 -18.86 -21.26 5.23
C GLU A 130 -18.68 -19.92 5.93
N VAL A 131 -18.36 -18.86 5.17
CA VAL A 131 -18.20 -17.51 5.70
C VAL A 131 -19.53 -16.96 6.22
N LYS A 132 -20.63 -17.13 5.48
CA LYS A 132 -21.97 -16.74 5.93
C LYS A 132 -22.37 -17.50 7.21
N GLN A 133 -22.14 -18.80 7.27
CA GLN A 133 -22.44 -19.60 8.45
C GLN A 133 -21.58 -19.18 9.68
N TYR A 134 -20.33 -18.80 9.46
CA TYR A 134 -19.47 -18.25 10.50
C TYR A 134 -20.01 -16.91 11.04
N ILE A 135 -20.40 -16.00 10.15
CA ILE A 135 -21.00 -14.71 10.53
C ILE A 135 -22.27 -14.93 11.35
N GLU A 136 -23.18 -15.78 10.90
CA GLU A 136 -24.43 -16.04 11.59
C GLU A 136 -24.23 -16.70 12.97
N LYS A 137 -23.26 -17.62 13.11
CA LYS A 137 -23.08 -18.38 14.34
C LYS A 137 -22.10 -17.77 15.33
N GLN A 138 -20.94 -17.29 14.85
CA GLN A 138 -19.86 -16.82 15.72
C GLN A 138 -19.92 -15.30 15.92
N VAL A 139 -20.04 -14.54 14.82
CA VAL A 139 -20.07 -13.08 14.89
C VAL A 139 -21.35 -12.60 15.58
N SER A 140 -22.52 -13.18 15.25
CA SER A 140 -23.79 -12.84 15.90
C SER A 140 -23.70 -12.99 17.41
N ARG A 141 -23.20 -14.12 17.90
CA ARG A 141 -23.08 -14.37 19.35
C ARG A 141 -22.07 -13.42 20.02
N ALA A 142 -20.97 -13.11 19.35
CA ALA A 142 -20.00 -12.14 19.87
C ALA A 142 -20.64 -10.75 19.99
N PHE A 143 -21.41 -10.33 18.99
CA PHE A 143 -22.12 -9.04 18.99
C PHE A 143 -23.21 -8.99 20.09
N GLU A 144 -23.97 -10.06 20.29
CA GLU A 144 -24.97 -10.16 21.36
C GLU A 144 -24.32 -10.02 22.74
N ASN A 145 -23.21 -10.72 22.97
CA ASN A 145 -22.48 -10.66 24.23
C ASN A 145 -21.97 -9.22 24.52
N ILE A 146 -21.38 -8.59 23.53
CA ILE A 146 -20.89 -7.20 23.64
C ILE A 146 -22.04 -6.21 23.81
N GLN A 147 -23.14 -6.38 23.06
CA GLN A 147 -24.33 -5.55 23.20
C GLN A 147 -24.87 -5.58 24.62
N HIS A 148 -24.97 -6.79 25.21
CA HIS A 148 -25.45 -6.97 26.57
C HIS A 148 -24.55 -6.22 27.58
N GLU A 149 -23.22 -6.35 27.45
CA GLU A 149 -22.29 -5.69 28.37
C GLU A 149 -22.25 -4.18 28.19
N PHE A 150 -22.32 -3.67 26.95
CA PHE A 150 -22.36 -2.23 26.67
C PHE A 150 -23.66 -1.59 27.16
N ARG A 151 -24.80 -2.27 27.02
CA ARG A 151 -26.10 -1.82 27.56
C ARG A 151 -26.08 -1.74 29.09
N ARG A 152 -25.40 -2.67 29.77
CA ARG A 152 -25.19 -2.61 31.23
C ARG A 152 -24.40 -1.35 31.63
N ARG A 153 -23.59 -0.79 30.74
CA ARG A 153 -22.81 0.43 30.94
C ARG A 153 -23.50 1.68 30.39
N HIS A 154 -24.79 1.59 30.12
CA HIS A 154 -25.64 2.68 29.61
C HIS A 154 -25.22 3.20 28.22
N LEU A 155 -24.59 2.36 27.38
CA LEU A 155 -24.33 2.68 25.99
C LEU A 155 -25.48 2.21 25.10
N GLU A 156 -25.89 3.03 24.16
CA GLU A 156 -26.89 2.66 23.15
C GLU A 156 -26.25 1.86 22.04
N VAL A 157 -26.57 0.57 21.97
CA VAL A 157 -25.97 -0.36 20.99
C VAL A 157 -27.05 -1.05 20.19
N SER A 158 -26.91 -1.02 18.88
CA SER A 158 -27.76 -1.71 17.92
C SER A 158 -26.96 -2.68 17.08
N ILE A 159 -27.57 -3.86 16.81
CA ILE A 159 -27.08 -4.85 15.87
C ILE A 159 -28.03 -4.84 14.68
N SER A 160 -27.51 -4.86 13.47
CA SER A 160 -28.29 -4.92 12.23
C SER A 160 -27.61 -5.85 11.24
N GLU A 161 -28.42 -6.55 10.47
CA GLU A 161 -27.94 -7.27 9.30
C GLU A 161 -27.68 -6.26 8.18
N VAL A 162 -26.62 -6.50 7.42
CA VAL A 162 -26.25 -5.72 6.25
C VAL A 162 -26.02 -6.68 5.08
N GLU A 163 -25.93 -6.15 3.88
CA GLU A 163 -25.64 -6.95 2.70
C GLU A 163 -24.36 -7.77 2.94
N ASP A 164 -24.51 -9.09 2.87
CA ASP A 164 -23.45 -10.10 3.11
C ASP A 164 -22.76 -10.07 4.49
N GLY A 165 -23.43 -9.57 5.55
CA GLY A 165 -22.79 -9.54 6.86
C GLY A 165 -23.63 -8.99 8.00
N MET A 166 -22.94 -8.66 9.10
CA MET A 166 -23.54 -8.09 10.31
C MET A 166 -22.79 -6.85 10.77
N GLN A 167 -23.54 -5.92 11.39
CA GLN A 167 -23.01 -4.65 11.89
C GLN A 167 -23.42 -4.44 13.35
N LEU A 168 -22.44 -4.08 14.16
CA LEU A 168 -22.61 -3.53 15.51
C LEU A 168 -22.40 -2.01 15.44
N ARG A 169 -23.33 -1.23 16.00
CA ARG A 169 -23.26 0.23 16.08
C ARG A 169 -23.43 0.67 17.53
N VAL A 170 -22.51 1.51 18.00
CA VAL A 170 -22.62 2.20 19.27
C VAL A 170 -22.92 3.67 19.00
N ASP A 171 -24.03 4.18 19.57
CA ASP A 171 -24.46 5.55 19.37
C ASP A 171 -23.84 6.46 20.43
N HIS A 172 -23.21 7.54 19.99
CA HIS A 172 -22.60 8.57 20.86
C HIS A 172 -23.37 9.90 20.82
N HIS A 173 -24.67 9.88 20.48
CA HIS A 173 -25.58 11.02 20.41
C HIS A 173 -25.11 12.16 19.51
N HIS A 174 -24.27 13.06 20.03
CA HIS A 174 -23.78 14.24 19.31
C HIS A 174 -22.42 14.03 18.63
N GLU A 175 -21.82 12.86 18.80
CA GLU A 175 -20.50 12.54 18.30
C GLU A 175 -20.54 11.52 17.19
N ILE A 176 -19.35 11.17 16.71
CA ILE A 176 -19.18 10.16 15.67
C ILE A 176 -19.46 8.78 16.27
N ASN A 177 -20.46 8.08 15.72
CA ASN A 177 -20.81 6.73 16.14
C ASN A 177 -19.72 5.72 15.80
N PHE A 178 -19.49 4.79 16.73
CA PHE A 178 -18.66 3.63 16.45
C PHE A 178 -19.44 2.61 15.62
N ILE A 179 -18.82 2.11 14.57
CA ILE A 179 -19.38 1.08 13.68
C ILE A 179 -18.33 -0.01 13.51
N TYR A 180 -18.73 -1.24 13.80
CA TYR A 180 -17.95 -2.44 13.55
C TYR A 180 -18.79 -3.40 12.72
N LYS A 181 -18.33 -3.71 11.52
CA LYS A 181 -19.08 -4.52 10.56
C LYS A 181 -18.20 -5.68 10.09
N VAL A 182 -18.77 -6.88 10.03
CA VAL A 182 -18.13 -8.08 9.44
C VAL A 182 -18.93 -8.48 8.22
N VAL A 183 -18.24 -8.58 7.09
CA VAL A 183 -18.87 -8.85 5.78
C VAL A 183 -18.13 -9.97 5.08
N SER A 184 -18.89 -10.83 4.41
CA SER A 184 -18.32 -11.78 3.45
C SER A 184 -17.81 -11.04 2.22
N ARG A 185 -16.54 -11.20 1.89
CA ARG A 185 -15.91 -10.56 0.74
C ARG A 185 -15.14 -11.56 -0.11
N GLU A 186 -15.37 -11.48 -1.40
CA GLU A 186 -14.57 -12.20 -2.37
C GLU A 186 -13.12 -11.67 -2.38
N THR A 187 -12.16 -12.58 -2.33
CA THR A 187 -10.73 -12.25 -2.32
C THR A 187 -9.96 -13.12 -3.30
N VAL A 188 -8.79 -12.64 -3.71
CA VAL A 188 -7.89 -13.40 -4.57
C VAL A 188 -6.91 -14.18 -3.70
N PRO A 189 -6.83 -15.51 -3.84
CA PRO A 189 -5.95 -16.32 -3.03
C PRO A 189 -4.48 -15.99 -3.29
N PRO A 190 -3.62 -16.14 -2.27
CA PRO A 190 -2.18 -16.06 -2.47
C PRO A 190 -1.69 -17.05 -3.53
N SER A 191 -0.72 -16.65 -4.35
CA SER A 191 -0.26 -17.44 -5.49
C SER A 191 0.27 -18.85 -5.14
N PHE A 192 0.72 -19.09 -3.91
CA PHE A 192 1.19 -20.39 -3.46
C PHE A 192 0.06 -21.40 -3.17
N LEU A 193 -1.19 -20.94 -3.10
CA LEU A 193 -2.38 -21.78 -2.93
C LEU A 193 -3.05 -22.11 -4.27
N ILE A 194 -2.72 -21.36 -5.32
CA ILE A 194 -3.25 -21.59 -6.68
C ILE A 194 -2.75 -22.95 -7.16
N GLY A 195 -3.65 -23.90 -7.38
CA GLY A 195 -3.35 -25.24 -7.87
C GLY A 195 -3.41 -26.36 -6.81
N ARG A 196 -3.73 -26.06 -5.56
CA ARG A 196 -3.92 -27.06 -4.51
C ARG A 196 -5.39 -27.36 -4.18
N THR A 197 -6.30 -26.57 -4.71
CA THR A 197 -7.73 -26.67 -4.36
C THR A 197 -8.56 -26.98 -5.59
N GLU A 198 -9.43 -27.97 -5.46
CA GLU A 198 -10.45 -28.37 -6.43
C GLU A 198 -11.68 -27.43 -6.44
N ALA A 199 -11.52 -26.15 -6.10
CA ALA A 199 -12.61 -25.19 -6.19
C ALA A 199 -12.92 -24.95 -7.67
N GLU A 200 -14.06 -25.41 -8.12
CA GLU A 200 -14.51 -25.40 -9.53
C GLU A 200 -14.56 -24.00 -10.15
N ASP A 201 -14.59 -22.91 -9.35
CA ASP A 201 -14.69 -21.53 -9.86
C ASP A 201 -13.59 -20.57 -9.40
N GLY A 202 -12.61 -21.01 -8.59
CA GLY A 202 -11.49 -20.14 -8.17
C GLY A 202 -11.88 -18.91 -7.33
N GLN A 203 -13.11 -18.83 -6.86
CA GLN A 203 -13.60 -17.76 -5.99
C GLN A 203 -13.41 -18.15 -4.53
N TYR A 204 -12.84 -17.22 -3.74
CA TYR A 204 -12.56 -17.41 -2.33
C TYR A 204 -13.15 -16.26 -1.54
N PHE A 205 -13.68 -16.60 -0.37
CA PHE A 205 -14.34 -15.63 0.49
C PHE A 205 -13.66 -15.54 1.85
N GLN A 206 -13.70 -14.36 2.43
CA GLN A 206 -13.17 -14.06 3.75
C GLN A 206 -14.17 -13.26 4.57
N ALA A 207 -14.10 -13.37 5.89
CA ALA A 207 -14.87 -12.54 6.82
C ALA A 207 -14.07 -11.28 7.15
N GLU A 208 -14.24 -10.21 6.36
CA GLU A 208 -13.49 -8.96 6.51
C GLU A 208 -14.18 -8.00 7.48
N VAL A 209 -13.37 -7.34 8.33
CA VAL A 209 -13.83 -6.31 9.24
C VAL A 209 -13.82 -4.95 8.54
N PHE A 210 -14.94 -4.23 8.69
CA PHE A 210 -15.12 -2.86 8.25
C PHE A 210 -15.45 -1.96 9.44
N LEU A 211 -14.71 -0.88 9.58
CA LEU A 211 -15.03 0.21 10.46
C LEU A 211 -15.68 1.35 9.65
N ARG A 212 -16.00 2.47 10.29
CA ARG A 212 -16.58 3.64 9.63
C ARG A 212 -15.69 4.17 8.50
N GLU A 213 -14.38 4.09 8.67
CA GLU A 213 -13.38 4.59 7.71
C GLU A 213 -13.13 3.64 6.53
N GLY A 214 -13.76 2.47 6.53
CA GLY A 214 -13.63 1.47 5.47
C GLY A 214 -13.16 0.11 5.94
N GLY A 215 -12.80 -0.75 4.98
CA GLY A 215 -12.27 -2.08 5.26
C GLY A 215 -10.93 -2.03 5.98
N GLN A 216 -10.77 -2.91 6.95
CA GLN A 216 -9.52 -3.02 7.71
C GLN A 216 -8.56 -4.03 7.09
N ASN A 217 -8.97 -4.68 6.01
CA ASN A 217 -8.21 -5.65 5.22
C ASN A 217 -7.66 -6.83 6.05
N TYR A 218 -8.29 -7.20 7.15
CA TYR A 218 -7.95 -8.42 7.86
C TYR A 218 -9.16 -9.36 7.97
N ASP A 219 -8.87 -10.65 7.86
CA ASP A 219 -9.82 -11.73 7.95
C ASP A 219 -9.97 -12.18 9.41
N VAL A 220 -11.21 -12.27 9.87
CA VAL A 220 -11.56 -12.79 11.19
C VAL A 220 -12.11 -14.21 11.14
N MET A 221 -12.06 -14.86 9.98
CA MET A 221 -12.47 -16.24 9.84
C MET A 221 -11.71 -17.13 10.84
N ASP A 222 -12.37 -18.10 11.40
CA ASP A 222 -11.83 -19.00 12.44
C ASP A 222 -11.47 -18.36 13.80
N TRP A 223 -11.79 -17.08 14.01
CA TRP A 223 -11.64 -16.46 15.31
C TRP A 223 -12.70 -17.00 16.28
N THR A 224 -12.31 -17.12 17.55
CA THR A 224 -13.28 -17.46 18.61
C THR A 224 -14.13 -16.24 18.95
N GLN A 225 -15.25 -16.46 19.66
CA GLN A 225 -16.06 -15.35 20.15
C GLN A 225 -15.27 -14.39 21.05
N GLU A 226 -14.35 -14.92 21.87
CA GLU A 226 -13.49 -14.11 22.74
C GLU A 226 -12.50 -13.25 21.95
N ASP A 227 -11.91 -13.80 20.88
CA ASP A 227 -11.02 -13.06 20.00
C ASP A 227 -11.76 -11.91 19.32
N LEU A 228 -12.99 -12.15 18.83
CA LEU A 228 -13.84 -11.11 18.23
C LEU A 228 -14.24 -10.03 19.23
N ILE A 229 -14.63 -10.42 20.44
CA ILE A 229 -15.00 -9.50 21.51
C ILE A 229 -13.81 -8.60 21.87
N GLN A 230 -12.63 -9.17 21.98
CA GLN A 230 -11.42 -8.42 22.30
C GLN A 230 -11.07 -7.42 21.19
N ASP A 231 -11.17 -7.83 19.94
CA ASP A 231 -10.94 -6.92 18.80
C ASP A 231 -11.94 -5.76 18.79
N ILE A 232 -13.23 -6.03 19.02
CA ILE A 232 -14.25 -4.99 19.10
C ILE A 232 -13.91 -3.99 20.21
N ILE A 233 -13.44 -4.47 21.37
CA ILE A 233 -13.04 -3.62 22.49
C ILE A 233 -11.82 -2.76 22.11
N ASP A 234 -10.80 -3.37 21.49
CA ASP A 234 -9.58 -2.67 21.06
C ASP A 234 -9.90 -1.58 20.01
N GLN A 235 -10.80 -1.87 19.06
CA GLN A 235 -11.25 -0.90 18.06
C GLN A 235 -12.11 0.22 18.70
N TYR A 236 -12.94 -0.14 19.68
CA TYR A 236 -13.73 0.82 20.41
C TYR A 236 -12.87 1.76 21.27
N GLU A 237 -11.83 1.24 21.92
CA GLU A 237 -10.86 2.05 22.66
C GLU A 237 -10.15 3.07 21.75
N ARG A 238 -9.73 2.64 20.56
CA ARG A 238 -9.15 3.54 19.55
C ARG A 238 -10.14 4.62 19.12
N HIS A 239 -11.39 4.25 18.94
CA HIS A 239 -12.44 5.20 18.59
C HIS A 239 -12.64 6.25 19.70
N LEU A 240 -12.63 5.86 20.98
CA LEU A 240 -12.71 6.79 22.11
C LEU A 240 -11.50 7.72 22.15
N HIS A 241 -10.30 7.22 21.88
CA HIS A 241 -9.11 8.07 21.75
C HIS A 241 -9.25 9.10 20.63
N PHE A 242 -9.76 8.68 19.47
CA PHE A 242 -10.05 9.59 18.36
C PHE A 242 -11.04 10.68 18.76
N LEU A 243 -12.16 10.34 19.42
CA LEU A 243 -13.14 11.32 19.90
C LEU A 243 -12.52 12.34 20.86
N ASN A 244 -11.61 11.90 21.74
CA ASN A 244 -10.91 12.81 22.65
C ASN A 244 -10.01 13.82 21.91
N ILE A 245 -9.35 13.41 20.83
CA ILE A 245 -8.50 14.29 20.01
C ILE A 245 -9.36 15.31 19.24
N VAL A 246 -10.52 14.90 18.73
CA VAL A 246 -11.42 15.79 17.96
C VAL A 246 -12.10 16.83 18.86
N ARG A 247 -12.24 16.54 20.16
CA ARG A 247 -12.81 17.50 21.15
C ARG A 247 -11.82 18.59 21.61
N SER A 248 -10.52 18.31 21.51
CA SER A 248 -9.47 19.24 21.93
C SER A 248 -9.14 20.26 20.85
#